data_6962fa5cf179d4f1d528e720a28e385a
#
_entry.id   6962fa5cf179d4f1d528e720a28e385a
#
_cell.length_a   1.000
_cell.length_b   1.000
_cell.length_c   1.000
_cell.angle_alpha   90.00
_cell.angle_beta   90.00
_cell.angle_gamma   90.00
#
_symmetry.space_group_name_H-M   'P 1'
#
loop_
_entity.id
_entity.type
_entity.pdbx_description
1 polymer ?
#
loop_
_entity_poly.entity_id
_entity_poly.type
_entity_poly.pdbx_seq_one_letter_code
_entity_poly.pdbx_strand_id
1 'polypeptide(L)'
;MRIIADETVLYHSPDPAGLYCYTPWIDHAFGGRLAASFDIAGPSLKNESGPFSDHGDYGANQLRIYLSDDNGMTWRESGRLPMLHARVFAAGKTLYALGHSGRLLISKSDDNGETWIDPAVLDDHFRWHQSSGGIDRANGKIWLTWEHTPDLEGWNGGDPLLMCADENADLTRAENWRFSEAVAFSDVSGRIRPPAGKQPHCWLESSLLFQRDKANLFYDPQFRNPLVFLRISGGAFPNCAGLLQGHEADDGSLSLTLPKLPGSDEFLYIPFPGGNMKFQTVWDETSGLYWLIASRPRRTTFLNKDSELVSGFVKWFDERRQLELFYSANAFDWVPAGVVAAGETEIQSRHYASLTTAGDDMLVLSRSGDAAAKNTHDTDMITLHRIRNFRSLVTVSD
;
A
#
# COMPACT_ATOMS: atom_id res chain seq x y z
N MET A 1 -21.99 -12.13 6.88
CA MET A 1 -21.74 -11.31 5.67
C MET A 1 -21.18 -12.25 4.62
N ARG A 2 -21.60 -12.12 3.36
CA ARG A 2 -21.16 -13.04 2.29
C ARG A 2 -19.75 -12.64 1.84
N ILE A 3 -18.86 -13.62 1.67
CA ILE A 3 -17.58 -13.43 0.96
C ILE A 3 -17.88 -13.27 -0.54
N ILE A 4 -17.30 -12.26 -1.15
CA ILE A 4 -17.57 -11.86 -2.55
C ILE A 4 -16.47 -12.30 -3.53
N ALA A 5 -15.41 -12.95 -3.04
CA ALA A 5 -14.24 -13.36 -3.85
C ALA A 5 -13.96 -14.86 -3.76
N ASP A 6 -13.34 -15.38 -4.81
CA ASP A 6 -12.69 -16.69 -4.84
C ASP A 6 -11.23 -16.52 -4.38
N GLU A 7 -10.76 -17.30 -3.41
CA GLU A 7 -9.39 -17.28 -2.91
C GLU A 7 -8.54 -18.38 -3.56
N THR A 8 -7.33 -18.02 -3.99
CA THR A 8 -6.28 -18.96 -4.41
C THR A 8 -4.95 -18.58 -3.75
N VAL A 9 -4.09 -19.58 -3.50
CA VAL A 9 -2.77 -19.35 -2.92
C VAL A 9 -1.78 -19.10 -4.05
N LEU A 10 -1.14 -17.92 -4.07
CA LEU A 10 -0.06 -17.60 -4.99
C LEU A 10 1.28 -18.14 -4.48
N TYR A 11 1.52 -18.01 -3.19
CA TYR A 11 2.73 -18.51 -2.54
C TYR A 11 2.39 -19.00 -1.13
N HIS A 12 2.96 -20.14 -0.76
CA HIS A 12 2.92 -20.68 0.60
C HIS A 12 4.35 -21.00 1.05
N SER A 13 4.71 -20.51 2.21
CA SER A 13 6.04 -20.71 2.77
C SER A 13 6.30 -22.19 3.00
N PRO A 14 7.45 -22.71 2.54
CA PRO A 14 7.84 -24.08 2.85
C PRO A 14 8.25 -24.28 4.32
N ASP A 15 8.46 -23.19 5.05
CA ASP A 15 8.81 -23.16 6.47
C ASP A 15 8.05 -22.03 7.21
N PRO A 16 6.78 -22.25 7.56
CA PRO A 16 5.98 -21.24 8.27
C PRO A 16 6.56 -20.78 9.62
N ALA A 17 7.45 -21.56 10.22
CA ALA A 17 8.10 -21.22 11.48
C ALA A 17 9.32 -20.31 11.32
N GLY A 18 9.91 -20.25 10.11
CA GLY A 18 11.17 -19.53 9.87
C GLY A 18 11.24 -18.67 8.62
N LEU A 19 10.26 -18.76 7.72
CA LEU A 19 10.22 -17.97 6.48
C LEU A 19 8.84 -17.32 6.32
N TYR A 20 8.79 -16.00 6.35
CA TYR A 20 7.56 -15.22 6.42
C TYR A 20 7.36 -14.38 5.17
N CYS A 21 6.09 -14.09 4.84
CA CYS A 21 5.67 -13.30 3.69
C CYS A 21 5.26 -11.90 4.10
N TYR A 22 5.66 -10.90 3.30
CA TYR A 22 5.37 -9.49 3.54
C TYR A 22 4.86 -8.80 2.29
N THR A 23 4.28 -7.67 2.47
CA THR A 23 3.94 -6.57 1.58
C THR A 23 3.70 -6.93 0.11
N PRO A 24 2.54 -7.53 -0.22
CA PRO A 24 2.20 -7.84 -1.59
C PRO A 24 1.85 -6.59 -2.40
N TRP A 25 2.15 -6.64 -3.70
CA TRP A 25 1.75 -5.69 -4.71
C TRP A 25 1.30 -6.40 -5.99
N ILE A 26 0.30 -5.87 -6.69
CA ILE A 26 -0.15 -6.36 -7.98
C ILE A 26 -0.48 -5.18 -8.89
N ASP A 27 -0.03 -5.20 -10.13
CA ASP A 27 -0.33 -4.20 -11.14
C ASP A 27 -0.22 -4.79 -12.56
N HIS A 28 -0.61 -4.01 -13.56
CA HIS A 28 -0.48 -4.34 -14.95
C HIS A 28 0.96 -4.20 -15.45
N ALA A 29 1.37 -5.16 -16.25
CA ALA A 29 2.49 -5.09 -17.17
C ALA A 29 1.98 -4.83 -18.61
N PHE A 30 2.82 -4.95 -19.61
CA PHE A 30 2.42 -4.71 -20.99
C PHE A 30 1.72 -5.93 -21.62
N GLY A 31 0.86 -5.67 -22.60
CA GLY A 31 0.21 -6.72 -23.40
C GLY A 31 -0.82 -7.56 -22.65
N GLY A 32 -1.41 -7.01 -21.58
CA GLY A 32 -2.41 -7.72 -20.77
C GLY A 32 -1.81 -8.64 -19.69
N ARG A 33 -0.46 -8.69 -19.59
CA ARG A 33 0.25 -9.38 -18.52
C ARG A 33 0.01 -8.69 -17.19
N LEU A 34 -0.01 -9.46 -16.11
CA LEU A 34 0.00 -8.98 -14.74
C LEU A 34 1.34 -9.26 -14.08
N ALA A 35 1.79 -8.37 -13.22
CA ALA A 35 2.94 -8.54 -12.36
C ALA A 35 2.52 -8.48 -10.90
N ALA A 36 2.95 -9.44 -10.11
CA ALA A 36 2.78 -9.48 -8.67
C ALA A 36 4.14 -9.51 -7.98
N SER A 37 4.27 -8.84 -6.87
CA SER A 37 5.48 -8.90 -6.05
C SER A 37 5.13 -8.98 -4.57
N PHE A 38 6.01 -9.57 -3.80
CA PHE A 38 6.02 -9.60 -2.34
C PHE A 38 7.43 -9.90 -1.86
N ASP A 39 7.72 -9.60 -0.64
CA ASP A 39 9.02 -9.96 -0.06
C ASP A 39 8.87 -11.04 1.00
N ILE A 40 9.95 -11.79 1.17
CA ILE A 40 10.10 -12.82 2.19
C ILE A 40 11.26 -12.46 3.11
N ALA A 41 11.11 -12.80 4.39
CA ALA A 41 12.14 -12.63 5.41
C ALA A 41 12.01 -13.70 6.50
N GLY A 42 12.92 -13.68 7.44
CA GLY A 42 12.90 -14.60 8.59
C GLY A 42 14.18 -15.39 8.75
N PRO A 43 14.36 -16.11 9.86
CA PRO A 43 15.61 -16.82 10.17
C PRO A 43 15.98 -17.88 9.12
N SER A 44 15.01 -18.41 8.39
CA SER A 44 15.24 -19.42 7.34
C SER A 44 15.53 -18.83 5.95
N LEU A 45 15.50 -17.49 5.79
CA LEU A 45 15.81 -16.84 4.52
C LEU A 45 17.19 -17.23 3.98
N LYS A 46 18.15 -17.48 4.87
CA LYS A 46 19.51 -17.95 4.54
C LYS A 46 19.56 -19.29 3.78
N ASN A 47 18.47 -20.05 3.80
CA ASN A 47 18.36 -21.32 3.07
C ASN A 47 17.82 -21.13 1.64
N GLU A 48 17.34 -19.93 1.31
CA GLU A 48 16.86 -19.58 -0.01
C GLU A 48 18.05 -19.21 -0.93
N SER A 49 17.84 -19.36 -2.23
CA SER A 49 18.81 -18.93 -3.24
C SER A 49 18.52 -17.51 -3.73
N GLY A 50 19.53 -16.81 -4.20
CA GLY A 50 19.43 -15.49 -4.85
C GLY A 50 19.94 -14.35 -4.00
N PRO A 51 19.79 -13.11 -4.48
CA PRO A 51 20.25 -11.93 -3.77
C PRO A 51 19.33 -11.62 -2.58
N PHE A 52 19.93 -11.09 -1.52
CA PHE A 52 19.23 -10.61 -0.31
C PHE A 52 19.55 -9.14 -0.07
N SER A 53 18.61 -8.41 0.49
CA SER A 53 18.87 -7.06 0.97
C SER A 53 19.84 -7.08 2.16
N ASP A 54 20.50 -5.97 2.39
CA ASP A 54 21.39 -5.74 3.54
C ASP A 54 20.65 -5.08 4.73
N HIS A 55 19.35 -4.93 4.60
CA HIS A 55 18.45 -4.33 5.60
C HIS A 55 17.07 -4.98 5.49
N GLY A 56 16.30 -4.97 6.58
CA GLY A 56 14.90 -5.42 6.58
C GLY A 56 14.50 -6.17 7.85
N ASP A 57 13.38 -6.84 7.77
CA ASP A 57 12.89 -7.70 8.85
C ASP A 57 13.87 -8.86 9.07
N TYR A 58 14.20 -9.15 10.30
CA TYR A 58 15.22 -10.16 10.63
C TYR A 58 16.60 -9.92 10.01
N GLY A 59 16.93 -8.69 9.60
CA GLY A 59 18.20 -8.28 9.05
C GLY A 59 18.34 -8.37 7.54
N ALA A 60 17.45 -9.08 6.85
CA ALA A 60 17.43 -9.17 5.39
C ALA A 60 16.05 -9.58 4.86
N ASN A 61 15.73 -9.11 3.65
CA ASN A 61 14.56 -9.55 2.88
C ASN A 61 14.98 -9.94 1.46
N GLN A 62 14.10 -10.64 0.77
CA GLN A 62 14.20 -10.90 -0.66
C GLN A 62 12.87 -10.62 -1.34
N LEU A 63 12.87 -9.73 -2.32
CA LEU A 63 11.71 -9.51 -3.18
C LEU A 63 11.54 -10.70 -4.13
N ARG A 64 10.31 -11.15 -4.28
CA ARG A 64 9.87 -12.13 -5.27
C ARG A 64 8.93 -11.47 -6.26
N ILE A 65 9.15 -11.71 -7.56
CA ILE A 65 8.31 -11.18 -8.64
C ILE A 65 7.72 -12.34 -9.42
N TYR A 66 6.42 -12.27 -9.63
CA TYR A 66 5.63 -13.26 -10.36
C TYR A 66 4.91 -12.60 -11.53
N LEU A 67 4.77 -13.33 -12.63
CA LEU A 67 4.07 -12.89 -13.83
C LEU A 67 2.91 -13.83 -14.15
N SER A 68 1.82 -13.28 -14.69
CA SER A 68 0.69 -14.00 -15.22
C SER A 68 0.34 -13.51 -16.63
N ASP A 69 0.23 -14.43 -17.57
CA ASP A 69 -0.14 -14.16 -18.97
C ASP A 69 -1.59 -14.56 -19.28
N ASP A 70 -2.33 -15.05 -18.28
CA ASP A 70 -3.69 -15.58 -18.39
C ASP A 70 -4.67 -14.89 -17.43
N ASN A 71 -4.48 -13.59 -17.25
CA ASN A 71 -5.36 -12.77 -16.42
C ASN A 71 -5.41 -13.23 -14.94
N GLY A 72 -4.27 -13.70 -14.38
CA GLY A 72 -4.13 -14.09 -12.99
C GLY A 72 -4.65 -15.50 -12.65
N MET A 73 -4.85 -16.35 -13.66
CA MET A 73 -5.23 -17.76 -13.43
C MET A 73 -4.03 -18.63 -13.04
N THR A 74 -2.90 -18.40 -13.68
CA THR A 74 -1.63 -19.03 -13.34
C THR A 74 -0.51 -18.01 -13.19
N TRP A 75 0.48 -18.35 -12.36
CA TRP A 75 1.59 -17.47 -12.04
C TRP A 75 2.92 -18.23 -12.10
N ARG A 76 3.96 -17.55 -12.60
CA ARG A 76 5.33 -18.05 -12.58
C ARG A 76 6.28 -17.04 -11.96
N GLU A 77 7.22 -17.49 -11.18
CA GLU A 77 8.29 -16.63 -10.65
C GLU A 77 9.17 -16.14 -11.82
N SER A 78 9.46 -14.85 -11.86
CA SER A 78 10.30 -14.22 -12.90
C SER A 78 11.53 -13.53 -12.35
N GLY A 79 11.56 -13.17 -11.08
CA GLY A 79 12.71 -12.46 -10.54
C GLY A 79 12.81 -12.48 -9.02
N ARG A 80 14.05 -12.31 -8.55
CA ARG A 80 14.39 -12.12 -7.13
C ARG A 80 15.34 -10.94 -7.04
N LEU A 81 15.02 -9.98 -6.17
CA LEU A 81 15.82 -8.78 -6.01
C LEU A 81 16.15 -8.53 -4.53
N PRO A 82 17.32 -7.90 -4.24
CA PRO A 82 17.77 -7.60 -2.88
C PRO A 82 17.11 -6.32 -2.35
N MET A 83 15.78 -6.33 -2.26
CA MET A 83 15.00 -5.22 -1.73
C MET A 83 13.72 -5.72 -1.08
N LEU A 84 13.02 -4.84 -0.39
CA LEU A 84 11.75 -5.11 0.27
C LEU A 84 10.70 -4.06 -0.08
N HIS A 85 9.42 -4.43 0.13
CA HIS A 85 8.24 -3.58 0.00
C HIS A 85 8.09 -2.94 -1.39
N ALA A 86 8.56 -3.62 -2.44
CA ALA A 86 8.58 -3.04 -3.77
C ALA A 86 7.21 -3.04 -4.45
N ARG A 87 7.02 -2.00 -5.26
CA ARG A 87 5.92 -1.86 -6.23
C ARG A 87 6.47 -2.17 -7.61
N VAL A 88 5.86 -3.14 -8.29
CA VAL A 88 6.16 -3.42 -9.70
C VAL A 88 5.13 -2.70 -10.57
N PHE A 89 5.57 -1.84 -11.46
CA PHE A 89 4.68 -1.03 -12.30
C PHE A 89 5.28 -0.76 -13.68
N ALA A 90 4.42 -0.51 -14.66
CA ALA A 90 4.83 -0.14 -16.00
C ALA A 90 4.97 1.39 -16.15
N ALA A 91 6.02 1.85 -16.84
CA ALA A 91 6.18 3.24 -17.26
C ALA A 91 6.88 3.31 -18.62
N GLY A 92 6.38 4.14 -19.53
CA GLY A 92 6.88 4.19 -20.91
C GLY A 92 6.78 2.81 -21.59
N LYS A 93 7.92 2.14 -21.73
CA LYS A 93 8.02 0.79 -22.32
C LYS A 93 8.72 -0.23 -21.39
N THR A 94 8.93 0.14 -20.15
CA THR A 94 9.76 -0.59 -19.18
C THR A 94 8.94 -0.92 -17.95
N LEU A 95 9.16 -2.09 -17.36
CA LEU A 95 8.68 -2.41 -16.03
C LEU A 95 9.72 -1.98 -15.01
N TYR A 96 9.27 -1.44 -13.90
CA TYR A 96 10.11 -1.03 -12.78
C TYR A 96 9.66 -1.74 -11.51
N ALA A 97 10.63 -2.05 -10.64
CA ALA A 97 10.41 -2.47 -9.26
C ALA A 97 11.05 -1.43 -8.35
N LEU A 98 10.24 -0.58 -7.71
CA LEU A 98 10.67 0.47 -6.79
C LEU A 98 10.44 -0.01 -5.35
N GLY A 99 11.50 -0.15 -4.59
CA GLY A 99 11.52 -0.65 -3.23
C GLY A 99 12.62 -0.01 -2.40
N HIS A 100 12.99 -0.63 -1.30
CA HIS A 100 14.07 -0.12 -0.46
C HIS A 100 14.91 -1.24 0.18
N SER A 101 16.07 -0.86 0.70
CA SER A 101 16.91 -1.65 1.62
C SER A 101 17.57 -0.66 2.60
N GLY A 102 16.73 0.11 3.35
CA GLY A 102 17.19 1.29 4.06
C GLY A 102 17.54 2.48 3.14
N ARG A 103 17.95 2.20 1.91
CA ARG A 103 18.13 3.13 0.78
C ARG A 103 16.97 2.99 -0.19
N LEU A 104 16.59 4.05 -0.91
CA LEU A 104 15.58 3.98 -1.97
C LEU A 104 16.19 3.33 -3.21
N LEU A 105 15.60 2.24 -3.65
CA LEU A 105 16.14 1.38 -4.72
C LEU A 105 15.12 1.19 -5.83
N ILE A 106 15.61 1.12 -7.07
CA ILE A 106 14.80 0.79 -8.23
C ILE A 106 15.54 -0.18 -9.16
N SER A 107 14.83 -1.20 -9.61
CA SER A 107 15.26 -2.09 -10.69
C SER A 107 14.37 -1.92 -11.89
N LYS A 108 14.81 -2.34 -13.07
CA LYS A 108 14.00 -2.35 -14.28
C LYS A 108 14.11 -3.63 -15.07
N SER A 109 13.10 -3.85 -15.89
CA SER A 109 13.02 -4.91 -16.89
C SER A 109 12.58 -4.28 -18.22
N ASP A 110 13.40 -4.44 -19.26
CA ASP A 110 13.10 -3.94 -20.61
C ASP A 110 12.46 -5.03 -21.51
N ASP A 111 12.23 -6.22 -20.96
CA ASP A 111 11.64 -7.39 -21.62
C ASP A 111 10.32 -7.84 -20.99
N ASN A 112 9.56 -6.87 -20.42
CA ASN A 112 8.24 -7.09 -19.83
C ASN A 112 8.27 -8.07 -18.64
N GLY A 113 9.31 -8.00 -17.79
CA GLY A 113 9.43 -8.73 -16.54
C GLY A 113 10.15 -10.07 -16.62
N GLU A 114 10.69 -10.46 -17.80
CA GLU A 114 11.39 -11.74 -17.94
C GLU A 114 12.77 -11.70 -17.26
N THR A 115 13.47 -10.59 -17.38
CA THR A 115 14.76 -10.37 -16.71
C THR A 115 14.79 -9.01 -16.01
N TRP A 116 15.56 -8.93 -14.94
CA TRP A 116 15.67 -7.72 -14.10
C TRP A 116 17.15 -7.36 -13.92
N ILE A 117 17.46 -6.06 -13.99
CA ILE A 117 18.81 -5.57 -13.67
C ILE A 117 19.00 -5.47 -12.15
N ASP A 118 20.25 -5.42 -11.70
CA ASP A 118 20.58 -5.10 -10.31
C ASP A 118 19.99 -3.72 -9.93
N PRO A 119 19.45 -3.55 -8.71
CA PRO A 119 18.85 -2.29 -8.31
C PRO A 119 19.82 -1.12 -8.32
N ALA A 120 19.41 -0.02 -8.94
CA ALA A 120 20.05 1.28 -8.83
C ALA A 120 19.60 1.98 -7.53
N VAL A 121 20.52 2.74 -6.93
CA VAL A 121 20.21 3.59 -5.77
C VAL A 121 19.68 4.92 -6.28
N LEU A 122 18.46 5.27 -5.86
CA LEU A 122 17.88 6.58 -6.12
C LEU A 122 18.25 7.59 -5.03
N ASP A 123 18.30 7.14 -3.79
CA ASP A 123 18.70 7.97 -2.65
C ASP A 123 19.24 7.09 -1.50
N ASP A 124 20.32 7.53 -0.85
CA ASP A 124 20.92 6.92 0.33
C ASP A 124 21.23 7.92 1.47
N HIS A 125 20.74 9.15 1.34
CA HIS A 125 20.92 10.20 2.35
C HIS A 125 20.00 10.03 3.55
N PHE A 126 18.85 9.35 3.34
CA PHE A 126 17.85 9.09 4.36
C PHE A 126 17.68 7.60 4.58
N ARG A 127 17.10 7.24 5.72
CA ARG A 127 16.61 5.88 5.92
C ARG A 127 15.20 5.79 5.36
N TRP A 128 15.07 5.07 4.25
CA TRP A 128 13.83 4.87 3.54
C TRP A 128 13.07 3.66 4.05
N HIS A 129 11.77 3.80 4.21
CA HIS A 129 10.88 2.72 4.55
C HIS A 129 9.45 3.05 4.10
N GLN A 130 8.78 2.10 3.48
CA GLN A 130 7.32 2.14 3.29
C GLN A 130 6.84 0.78 2.77
N SER A 131 5.70 0.27 3.28
CA SER A 131 4.93 -0.76 2.58
C SER A 131 4.39 -0.24 1.26
N SER A 132 4.20 -1.12 0.26
CA SER A 132 3.70 -0.73 -1.06
C SER A 132 2.41 0.07 -0.96
N GLY A 133 2.44 1.32 -1.34
CA GLY A 133 1.30 2.25 -1.40
C GLY A 133 0.84 2.51 -2.84
N GLY A 134 -0.25 3.27 -3.01
CA GLY A 134 -0.81 3.58 -4.32
C GLY A 134 0.14 4.33 -5.25
N ILE A 135 -0.04 4.09 -6.53
CA ILE A 135 0.55 4.85 -7.63
C ILE A 135 -0.61 5.47 -8.41
N ASP A 136 -0.53 6.74 -8.76
CA ASP A 136 -1.48 7.38 -9.68
C ASP A 136 -0.72 8.02 -10.84
N ARG A 137 -1.42 8.30 -11.93
CA ARG A 137 -0.85 8.87 -13.15
C ARG A 137 -1.62 10.10 -13.56
N ALA A 138 -0.89 11.17 -13.82
CA ALA A 138 -1.45 12.42 -14.33
C ALA A 138 -0.38 13.19 -15.09
N ASN A 139 -0.78 13.92 -16.15
CA ASN A 139 0.08 14.79 -16.93
C ASN A 139 1.35 14.13 -17.48
N GLY A 140 1.26 12.83 -17.90
CA GLY A 140 2.41 12.07 -18.40
C GLY A 140 3.45 11.76 -17.33
N LYS A 141 3.08 11.82 -16.06
CA LYS A 141 3.93 11.53 -14.91
C LYS A 141 3.38 10.39 -14.08
N ILE A 142 4.28 9.69 -13.44
CA ILE A 142 4.00 8.77 -12.35
C ILE A 142 4.10 9.56 -11.05
N TRP A 143 3.09 9.38 -10.19
CA TRP A 143 2.98 10.01 -8.89
C TRP A 143 2.84 8.97 -7.81
N LEU A 144 3.60 9.11 -6.74
CA LEU A 144 3.52 8.24 -5.58
C LEU A 144 4.05 8.96 -4.34
N THR A 145 3.89 8.34 -3.21
CA THR A 145 4.48 8.77 -1.95
C THR A 145 5.52 7.75 -1.49
N TRP A 146 6.46 8.23 -0.71
CA TRP A 146 7.40 7.41 0.05
C TRP A 146 7.61 8.01 1.44
N GLU A 147 8.40 7.37 2.29
CA GLU A 147 8.58 7.79 3.69
C GLU A 147 10.05 7.70 4.10
N HIS A 148 10.50 8.72 4.82
CA HIS A 148 11.73 8.64 5.60
C HIS A 148 11.42 8.07 6.98
N THR A 149 12.30 7.27 7.56
CA THR A 149 12.21 6.86 8.95
C THR A 149 12.92 7.90 9.81
N PRO A 150 12.21 8.66 10.66
CA PRO A 150 12.79 9.82 11.35
C PRO A 150 13.75 9.43 12.46
N ASP A 151 13.67 8.21 12.98
CA ASP A 151 14.45 7.76 14.13
C ASP A 151 15.13 6.42 13.85
N LEU A 152 16.39 6.29 14.30
CA LEU A 152 17.17 5.07 14.17
C LEU A 152 16.96 4.12 15.36
N GLU A 153 16.44 4.62 16.48
CA GLU A 153 16.20 3.87 17.71
C GLU A 153 14.70 3.57 17.91
N GLY A 154 14.19 2.56 17.23
CA GLY A 154 12.82 2.13 17.39
C GLY A 154 11.93 2.40 16.17
N TRP A 155 10.65 2.04 16.29
CA TRP A 155 9.66 2.22 15.22
C TRP A 155 8.72 3.38 15.57
N ASN A 156 8.89 4.51 14.89
CA ASN A 156 8.08 5.72 15.06
C ASN A 156 7.30 6.11 13.79
N GLY A 157 7.06 5.15 12.90
CA GLY A 157 6.39 5.40 11.62
C GLY A 157 7.35 5.93 10.55
N GLY A 158 6.84 6.67 9.59
CA GLY A 158 7.60 7.29 8.52
C GLY A 158 7.09 8.70 8.22
N ASP A 159 7.96 9.61 7.87
CA ASP A 159 7.62 10.95 7.43
C ASP A 159 7.35 10.92 5.93
N PRO A 160 6.09 11.10 5.48
CA PRO A 160 5.74 11.00 4.08
C PRO A 160 6.27 12.18 3.28
N LEU A 161 6.64 11.89 2.04
CA LEU A 161 6.95 12.85 1.02
C LEU A 161 6.25 12.51 -0.30
N LEU A 162 6.06 13.50 -1.14
CA LEU A 162 5.54 13.36 -2.49
C LEU A 162 6.70 13.18 -3.46
N MET A 163 6.56 12.25 -4.41
CA MET A 163 7.52 12.09 -5.50
C MET A 163 6.83 11.88 -6.83
N CYS A 164 7.44 12.38 -7.91
CA CYS A 164 6.99 12.13 -9.26
C CYS A 164 8.15 12.10 -10.27
N ALA A 165 7.90 11.46 -11.41
CA ALA A 165 8.80 11.43 -12.55
C ALA A 165 8.01 11.39 -13.86
N ASP A 166 8.59 11.85 -14.98
CA ASP A 166 8.04 11.65 -16.33
C ASP A 166 8.01 10.13 -16.61
N GLU A 167 6.85 9.62 -17.03
CA GLU A 167 6.68 8.19 -17.29
C GLU A 167 7.52 7.65 -18.46
N ASN A 168 8.04 8.52 -19.32
CA ASN A 168 8.90 8.16 -20.45
C ASN A 168 10.40 8.35 -20.13
N ALA A 169 10.76 8.84 -18.96
CA ALA A 169 12.15 8.96 -18.53
C ALA A 169 12.71 7.60 -18.08
N ASP A 170 14.04 7.46 -18.05
CA ASP A 170 14.67 6.33 -17.39
C ASP A 170 14.58 6.52 -15.86
N LEU A 171 13.67 5.80 -15.23
CA LEU A 171 13.38 5.94 -13.81
C LEU A 171 14.48 5.36 -12.90
N THR A 172 15.50 4.66 -13.46
CA THR A 172 16.67 4.22 -12.69
C THR A 172 17.64 5.37 -12.38
N ARG A 173 17.41 6.55 -12.93
CA ARG A 173 18.24 7.73 -12.74
C ARG A 173 17.61 8.67 -11.72
N ALA A 174 18.31 8.93 -10.62
CA ALA A 174 17.82 9.78 -9.53
C ALA A 174 17.41 11.18 -9.98
N GLU A 175 18.15 11.77 -10.94
CA GLU A 175 17.87 13.11 -11.49
C GLU A 175 16.56 13.22 -12.28
N ASN A 176 15.92 12.11 -12.62
CA ASN A 176 14.62 12.08 -13.28
C ASN A 176 13.46 12.12 -12.28
N TRP A 177 13.75 11.98 -11.00
CA TRP A 177 12.77 12.08 -9.92
C TRP A 177 12.78 13.46 -9.27
N ARG A 178 11.60 13.90 -8.89
CA ARG A 178 11.39 15.08 -8.05
C ARG A 178 10.76 14.64 -6.74
N PHE A 179 11.20 15.27 -5.65
CA PHE A 179 10.77 14.99 -4.29
C PHE A 179 10.31 16.28 -3.61
N SER A 180 9.27 16.22 -2.79
CA SER A 180 8.97 17.26 -1.82
C SER A 180 9.83 17.07 -0.57
N GLU A 181 9.84 18.09 0.31
CA GLU A 181 10.23 17.87 1.69
C GLU A 181 9.28 16.86 2.35
N ALA A 182 9.80 16.09 3.30
CA ALA A 182 9.00 15.19 4.10
C ALA A 182 8.24 15.96 5.19
N VAL A 183 7.06 15.46 5.59
CA VAL A 183 6.24 16.06 6.64
C VAL A 183 6.25 15.19 7.86
N ALA A 184 6.93 15.61 8.93
CA ALA A 184 6.97 14.88 10.17
C ALA A 184 5.62 14.95 10.91
N PHE A 185 5.18 13.80 11.45
CA PHE A 185 3.95 13.75 12.25
C PHE A 185 4.00 14.68 13.46
N SER A 186 5.15 14.79 14.11
CA SER A 186 5.39 15.69 15.25
C SER A 186 5.10 17.16 14.93
N ASP A 187 5.38 17.59 13.70
CA ASP A 187 5.26 19.00 13.30
C ASP A 187 3.80 19.43 13.11
N VAL A 188 2.92 18.48 12.84
CA VAL A 188 1.49 18.75 12.56
C VAL A 188 0.55 18.24 13.63
N SER A 189 0.86 17.15 14.32
CA SER A 189 -0.03 16.50 15.27
C SER A 189 -0.36 17.35 16.50
N GLY A 190 0.57 18.17 16.96
CA GLY A 190 0.36 19.12 18.05
C GLY A 190 -0.58 20.27 17.71
N ARG A 191 -0.77 20.56 16.42
CA ARG A 191 -1.61 21.66 15.92
C ARG A 191 -3.07 21.24 15.75
N ILE A 192 -3.30 19.95 15.44
CA ILE A 192 -4.62 19.41 15.12
C ILE A 192 -4.99 18.34 16.15
N ARG A 193 -6.08 18.56 16.88
CA ARG A 193 -6.60 17.56 17.81
C ARG A 193 -7.41 16.49 17.08
N PRO A 194 -7.25 15.21 17.44
CA PRO A 194 -8.11 14.17 16.92
C PRO A 194 -9.58 14.38 17.38
N PRO A 195 -10.56 13.93 16.59
CA PRO A 195 -12.00 14.11 16.89
C PRO A 195 -12.40 13.55 18.25
N ALA A 196 -11.76 12.48 18.71
CA ALA A 196 -11.93 11.92 20.07
C ALA A 196 -10.73 11.05 20.42
N GLY A 197 -10.53 10.75 21.70
CA GLY A 197 -9.53 9.81 22.19
C GLY A 197 -8.12 10.38 22.31
N LYS A 198 -7.14 9.48 22.29
CA LYS A 198 -5.73 9.79 22.45
C LYS A 198 -5.10 10.13 21.11
N GLN A 199 -4.20 11.10 21.08
CA GLN A 199 -3.38 11.42 19.92
C GLN A 199 -2.65 10.15 19.43
N PRO A 200 -2.72 9.81 18.12
CA PRO A 200 -1.84 8.79 17.53
C PRO A 200 -0.36 9.12 17.78
N HIS A 201 0.52 8.13 17.72
CA HIS A 201 1.95 8.41 17.88
C HIS A 201 2.65 8.64 16.55
N CYS A 202 2.09 8.13 15.44
CA CYS A 202 2.68 8.32 14.14
C CYS A 202 1.66 8.07 13.02
N TRP A 203 2.05 8.41 11.84
CA TRP A 203 1.47 7.95 10.60
C TRP A 203 2.48 7.11 9.82
N LEU A 204 2.03 6.41 8.79
CA LEU A 204 2.86 5.61 7.90
C LEU A 204 2.03 5.11 6.68
N GLU A 205 2.70 4.45 5.76
CA GLU A 205 2.08 3.69 4.66
C GLU A 205 1.09 4.54 3.86
N SER A 206 1.59 5.68 3.42
CA SER A 206 0.83 6.67 2.65
C SER A 206 0.37 6.12 1.28
N SER A 207 -0.81 6.54 0.84
CA SER A 207 -1.39 6.24 -0.46
C SER A 207 -1.86 7.52 -1.13
N LEU A 208 -1.53 7.68 -2.42
CA LEU A 208 -1.82 8.88 -3.19
C LEU A 208 -2.95 8.61 -4.19
N LEU A 209 -3.79 9.62 -4.42
CA LEU A 209 -4.71 9.70 -5.55
C LEU A 209 -4.96 11.15 -5.97
N PHE A 210 -5.37 11.33 -7.22
CA PHE A 210 -5.96 12.59 -7.69
C PHE A 210 -7.47 12.58 -7.56
N GLN A 211 -8.04 13.71 -7.12
CA GLN A 211 -9.49 13.88 -7.08
C GLN A 211 -10.04 14.02 -8.50
N ARG A 212 -10.97 13.13 -8.90
CA ARG A 212 -11.58 13.10 -10.23
C ARG A 212 -13.04 13.57 -10.25
N ASP A 213 -13.70 13.60 -9.09
CA ASP A 213 -15.03 14.20 -8.96
C ASP A 213 -14.95 15.73 -9.07
N LYS A 214 -15.52 16.27 -10.16
CA LYS A 214 -15.48 17.70 -10.48
C LYS A 214 -16.28 18.57 -9.50
N ALA A 215 -17.17 17.99 -8.73
CA ALA A 215 -17.95 18.68 -7.71
C ALA A 215 -17.23 18.74 -6.36
N ASN A 216 -16.17 17.93 -6.19
CA ASN A 216 -15.41 17.89 -4.95
C ASN A 216 -14.51 19.14 -4.79
N LEU A 217 -14.40 19.66 -3.56
CA LEU A 217 -13.61 20.84 -3.25
C LEU A 217 -12.10 20.67 -3.51
N PHE A 218 -11.61 19.43 -3.56
CA PHE A 218 -10.20 19.11 -3.87
C PHE A 218 -9.97 18.79 -5.35
N TYR A 219 -11.00 18.95 -6.19
CA TYR A 219 -10.82 18.76 -7.62
C TYR A 219 -9.91 19.82 -8.21
N ASP A 220 -8.89 19.38 -8.91
CA ASP A 220 -7.98 20.21 -9.65
C ASP A 220 -7.97 19.78 -11.14
N PRO A 221 -8.48 20.62 -12.06
CA PRO A 221 -8.52 20.27 -13.49
C PRO A 221 -7.12 20.14 -14.12
N GLN A 222 -6.08 20.64 -13.46
CA GLN A 222 -4.70 20.49 -13.90
C GLN A 222 -4.02 19.24 -13.34
N PHE A 223 -4.64 18.53 -12.40
CA PHE A 223 -4.07 17.36 -11.72
C PHE A 223 -2.66 17.63 -11.16
N ARG A 224 -2.51 18.75 -10.45
CA ARG A 224 -1.28 19.14 -9.77
C ARG A 224 -1.35 18.96 -8.26
N ASN A 225 -2.55 18.75 -7.72
CA ASN A 225 -2.83 18.70 -6.29
C ASN A 225 -3.32 17.31 -5.87
N PRO A 226 -2.44 16.28 -5.78
CA PRO A 226 -2.84 14.98 -5.30
C PRO A 226 -3.22 15.01 -3.82
N LEU A 227 -4.13 14.12 -3.43
CA LEU A 227 -4.43 13.83 -2.03
C LEU A 227 -3.57 12.67 -1.56
N VAL A 228 -3.05 12.77 -0.34
CA VAL A 228 -2.23 11.74 0.30
C VAL A 228 -2.91 11.30 1.58
N PHE A 229 -3.41 10.07 1.55
CA PHE A 229 -4.04 9.42 2.70
C PHE A 229 -3.00 8.63 3.48
N LEU A 230 -3.04 8.71 4.80
CA LEU A 230 -2.04 8.13 5.68
C LEU A 230 -2.68 7.20 6.69
N ARG A 231 -2.13 6.00 6.82
CA ARG A 231 -2.42 5.16 7.98
C ARG A 231 -2.03 5.89 9.25
N ILE A 232 -2.91 5.88 10.28
CA ILE A 232 -2.63 6.44 11.60
C ILE A 232 -2.42 5.30 12.60
N SER A 233 -1.32 5.33 13.34
CA SER A 233 -0.96 4.25 14.26
C SER A 233 -1.06 4.67 15.73
N GLY A 234 -1.54 3.75 16.54
CA GLY A 234 -1.54 3.89 18.00
C GLY A 234 -2.61 4.82 18.60
N GLY A 235 -3.57 5.28 17.78
CA GLY A 235 -4.65 6.15 18.22
C GLY A 235 -5.92 5.42 18.63
N ALA A 236 -6.90 6.17 19.10
CA ALA A 236 -8.23 5.68 19.46
C ALA A 236 -9.22 5.68 18.27
N PHE A 237 -8.73 5.81 17.03
CA PHE A 237 -9.56 5.99 15.83
C PHE A 237 -9.29 4.91 14.78
N PRO A 238 -9.82 3.73 14.95
CA PRO A 238 -9.53 2.62 14.04
C PRO A 238 -10.14 2.78 12.63
N ASN A 239 -11.09 3.64 12.41
CA ASN A 239 -11.68 3.94 11.10
C ASN A 239 -11.46 5.43 10.74
N CYS A 240 -10.22 5.87 10.84
CA CYS A 240 -9.80 7.23 10.55
C CYS A 240 -8.42 7.20 9.88
N ALA A 241 -8.21 8.04 8.87
CA ALA A 241 -6.91 8.27 8.24
C ALA A 241 -6.43 9.70 8.45
N GLY A 242 -5.13 9.91 8.29
CA GLY A 242 -4.56 11.23 8.08
C GLY A 242 -4.74 11.65 6.62
N LEU A 243 -4.80 12.95 6.37
CA LEU A 243 -4.86 13.54 5.04
C LEU A 243 -3.85 14.66 4.90
N LEU A 244 -3.03 14.57 3.85
CA LEU A 244 -2.20 15.67 3.36
C LEU A 244 -2.60 15.98 1.92
N GLN A 245 -2.23 17.17 1.46
CA GLN A 245 -2.40 17.59 0.08
C GLN A 245 -1.06 17.93 -0.53
N GLY A 246 -0.74 17.29 -1.65
CA GLY A 246 0.40 17.61 -2.48
C GLY A 246 0.12 18.80 -3.39
N HIS A 247 1.19 19.44 -3.85
CA HIS A 247 1.12 20.49 -4.86
C HIS A 247 2.36 20.46 -5.74
N GLU A 248 2.16 20.58 -7.06
CA GLU A 248 3.22 20.84 -8.04
C GLU A 248 3.14 22.30 -8.49
N ALA A 249 4.16 23.08 -8.21
CA ALA A 249 4.27 24.46 -8.65
C ALA A 249 4.60 24.57 -10.16
N ASP A 250 4.52 25.78 -10.72
CA ASP A 250 4.80 26.03 -12.15
C ASP A 250 6.25 25.71 -12.56
N ASP A 251 7.19 25.81 -11.64
CA ASP A 251 8.59 25.40 -11.84
C ASP A 251 8.84 23.91 -11.67
N GLY A 252 7.80 23.15 -11.35
CA GLY A 252 7.84 21.72 -11.12
C GLY A 252 8.30 21.30 -9.73
N SER A 253 8.54 22.23 -8.80
CA SER A 253 8.82 21.92 -7.42
C SER A 253 7.59 21.30 -6.74
N LEU A 254 7.83 20.38 -5.80
CA LEU A 254 6.78 19.66 -5.07
C LEU A 254 6.70 20.14 -3.62
N SER A 255 5.50 20.20 -3.10
CA SER A 255 5.24 20.39 -1.68
C SER A 255 4.15 19.46 -1.16
N LEU A 256 4.16 19.23 0.16
CA LEU A 256 3.18 18.41 0.86
C LEU A 256 2.76 19.14 2.13
N THR A 257 1.46 19.39 2.32
CA THR A 257 0.95 20.22 3.41
C THR A 257 -0.35 19.69 3.97
N LEU A 258 -0.78 20.20 5.12
CA LEU A 258 -2.13 20.00 5.62
C LEU A 258 -3.16 20.66 4.69
N PRO A 259 -4.25 19.96 4.32
CA PRO A 259 -5.31 20.54 3.53
C PRO A 259 -6.12 21.57 4.33
N LYS A 260 -6.76 22.48 3.62
CA LYS A 260 -7.66 23.50 4.18
C LYS A 260 -9.02 23.44 3.50
N LEU A 261 -10.06 23.57 4.27
CA LEU A 261 -11.41 23.84 3.73
C LEU A 261 -11.57 25.35 3.49
N PRO A 262 -12.36 25.76 2.48
CA PRO A 262 -12.66 27.16 2.28
C PRO A 262 -13.26 27.80 3.55
N GLY A 263 -12.59 28.84 4.08
CA GLY A 263 -13.04 29.54 5.27
C GLY A 263 -12.84 28.82 6.60
N SER A 264 -12.04 27.76 6.64
CA SER A 264 -11.71 27.03 7.86
C SER A 264 -10.21 26.88 8.06
N ASP A 265 -9.87 26.37 9.24
CA ASP A 265 -8.50 26.01 9.57
C ASP A 265 -8.04 24.71 8.85
N GLU A 266 -6.78 24.42 8.99
CA GLU A 266 -6.19 23.15 8.55
C GLU A 266 -6.83 21.96 9.27
N PHE A 267 -6.95 20.82 8.58
CA PHE A 267 -7.39 19.59 9.18
C PHE A 267 -6.48 18.42 8.78
N LEU A 268 -6.47 17.38 9.60
CA LEU A 268 -5.58 16.22 9.45
C LEU A 268 -6.37 14.92 9.38
N TYR A 269 -7.42 14.78 10.18
CA TYR A 269 -8.11 13.51 10.36
C TYR A 269 -9.42 13.46 9.59
N ILE A 270 -9.63 12.36 8.87
CA ILE A 270 -10.85 12.08 8.13
C ILE A 270 -11.42 10.72 8.51
N PRO A 271 -12.74 10.52 8.49
CA PRO A 271 -13.34 9.19 8.53
C PRO A 271 -12.85 8.36 7.34
N PHE A 272 -12.30 7.17 7.61
CA PHE A 272 -11.74 6.34 6.56
C PHE A 272 -11.79 4.87 6.97
N PRO A 273 -12.48 3.97 6.23
CA PRO A 273 -12.59 2.57 6.60
C PRO A 273 -11.21 1.90 6.68
N GLY A 274 -10.83 1.40 7.86
CA GLY A 274 -9.55 0.73 8.06
C GLY A 274 -8.31 1.62 8.00
N GLY A 275 -8.45 2.94 8.17
CA GLY A 275 -7.34 3.90 8.13
C GLY A 275 -6.26 3.70 9.21
N ASN A 276 -6.46 2.76 10.12
CA ASN A 276 -5.48 2.32 11.12
C ASN A 276 -4.56 1.17 10.63
N MET A 277 -4.82 0.64 9.44
CA MET A 277 -4.02 -0.40 8.78
C MET A 277 -3.62 0.07 7.38
N LYS A 278 -2.68 -0.66 6.73
CA LYS A 278 -2.39 -0.42 5.32
C LYS A 278 -3.65 -0.64 4.49
N PHE A 279 -3.91 0.28 3.60
CA PHE A 279 -4.98 0.24 2.62
C PHE A 279 -4.44 0.61 1.23
N GLN A 280 -5.22 0.34 0.19
CA GLN A 280 -4.94 0.84 -1.15
C GLN A 280 -6.22 1.28 -1.82
N THR A 281 -6.14 2.38 -2.55
CA THR A 281 -7.19 2.89 -3.41
C THR A 281 -6.77 2.80 -4.86
N VAL A 282 -7.74 2.54 -5.76
CA VAL A 282 -7.57 2.68 -7.20
C VAL A 282 -8.76 3.40 -7.80
N TRP A 283 -8.53 4.13 -8.88
CA TRP A 283 -9.60 4.67 -9.72
C TRP A 283 -9.94 3.67 -10.82
N ASP A 284 -11.23 3.42 -11.03
CA ASP A 284 -11.73 2.62 -12.14
C ASP A 284 -12.44 3.52 -13.15
N GLU A 285 -11.80 3.76 -14.28
CA GLU A 285 -12.33 4.63 -15.36
C GLU A 285 -13.69 4.14 -15.90
N THR A 286 -13.93 2.82 -15.87
CA THR A 286 -15.16 2.23 -16.41
C THR A 286 -16.38 2.55 -15.55
N SER A 287 -16.24 2.44 -14.22
CA SER A 287 -17.33 2.77 -13.29
C SER A 287 -17.36 4.24 -12.89
N GLY A 288 -16.26 5.00 -13.10
CA GLY A 288 -16.11 6.36 -12.59
C GLY A 288 -16.08 6.41 -11.06
N LEU A 289 -15.52 5.37 -10.41
CA LEU A 289 -15.50 5.24 -8.96
C LEU A 289 -14.09 4.93 -8.46
N TYR A 290 -13.81 5.38 -7.25
CA TYR A 290 -12.68 4.90 -6.46
C TYR A 290 -13.06 3.58 -5.77
N TRP A 291 -12.11 2.65 -5.74
CA TRP A 291 -12.23 1.40 -5.01
C TRP A 291 -11.15 1.32 -3.94
N LEU A 292 -11.54 0.91 -2.76
CA LEU A 292 -10.67 0.80 -1.59
C LEU A 292 -10.68 -0.62 -1.05
N ILE A 293 -9.50 -1.19 -0.85
CA ILE A 293 -9.31 -2.42 -0.08
C ILE A 293 -8.68 -2.08 1.28
N ALA A 294 -9.30 -2.52 2.36
CA ALA A 294 -8.85 -2.22 3.71
C ALA A 294 -9.21 -3.31 4.72
N SER A 295 -8.46 -3.37 5.82
CA SER A 295 -8.79 -4.17 7.01
C SER A 295 -9.54 -3.29 7.99
N ARG A 296 -10.89 -3.33 7.95
CA ARG A 296 -11.72 -2.48 8.80
C ARG A 296 -11.98 -3.12 10.16
N PRO A 297 -11.53 -2.51 11.26
CA PRO A 297 -11.88 -2.96 12.61
C PRO A 297 -13.38 -2.84 12.86
N ARG A 298 -13.96 -3.88 13.44
CA ARG A 298 -15.39 -3.95 13.75
C ARG A 298 -15.71 -3.81 15.23
N ARG A 299 -14.71 -3.97 16.09
CA ARG A 299 -14.87 -3.96 17.55
C ARG A 299 -14.20 -2.75 18.18
N THR A 300 -14.44 -1.58 17.62
CA THR A 300 -13.73 -0.33 17.94
C THR A 300 -13.99 0.20 19.36
N THR A 301 -15.04 -0.28 20.01
CA THR A 301 -15.44 0.15 21.35
C THR A 301 -15.28 -0.94 22.43
N PHE A 302 -14.75 -2.09 22.06
CA PHE A 302 -14.54 -3.18 23.01
C PHE A 302 -13.30 -2.92 23.88
N LEU A 303 -13.49 -2.93 25.19
CA LEU A 303 -12.40 -3.10 26.13
C LEU A 303 -11.95 -4.56 26.08
N ASN A 304 -11.06 -4.88 25.15
CA ASN A 304 -10.53 -6.24 25.08
C ASN A 304 -9.39 -6.39 26.09
N LYS A 305 -9.71 -6.92 27.26
CA LYS A 305 -8.70 -7.33 28.25
C LYS A 305 -7.91 -8.57 27.78
N ASP A 306 -8.45 -9.29 26.78
CA ASP A 306 -7.89 -10.54 26.27
C ASP A 306 -7.06 -10.33 25.00
N SER A 307 -6.88 -9.10 24.52
CA SER A 307 -6.05 -8.80 23.34
C SER A 307 -4.55 -9.05 23.56
N GLU A 308 -4.13 -9.31 24.78
CA GLU A 308 -2.77 -9.78 25.12
C GLU A 308 -2.53 -11.25 24.73
N LEU A 309 -3.58 -12.01 24.41
CA LEU A 309 -3.50 -13.45 24.17
C LEU A 309 -3.03 -13.83 22.75
N VAL A 310 -2.99 -12.90 21.81
CA VAL A 310 -2.49 -13.17 20.47
C VAL A 310 -1.25 -12.35 20.22
N SER A 311 -0.09 -12.93 20.57
CA SER A 311 1.27 -12.43 20.30
C SER A 311 1.38 -10.92 20.12
N GLY A 312 1.73 -10.16 21.13
CA GLY A 312 2.21 -8.77 21.19
C GLY A 312 1.84 -7.72 20.11
N PHE A 313 1.38 -8.17 18.95
CA PHE A 313 1.08 -7.33 17.78
C PHE A 313 -0.42 -7.09 17.53
N VAL A 314 -1.32 -7.90 18.08
CA VAL A 314 -2.76 -7.69 17.85
C VAL A 314 -3.34 -6.80 18.95
N LYS A 315 -3.48 -5.55 18.62
CA LYS A 315 -4.26 -4.60 19.40
C LYS A 315 -5.65 -4.49 18.78
N TRP A 316 -6.68 -4.18 19.57
CA TRP A 316 -8.07 -4.07 19.12
C TRP A 316 -8.30 -3.14 17.92
N PHE A 317 -7.39 -2.20 17.65
CA PHE A 317 -7.39 -1.29 16.51
C PHE A 317 -6.56 -1.80 15.32
N ASP A 318 -5.94 -2.97 15.42
CA ASP A 318 -5.03 -3.56 14.45
C ASP A 318 -5.58 -4.92 13.97
N GLU A 319 -6.89 -4.96 13.70
CA GLU A 319 -7.55 -6.19 13.26
C GLU A 319 -7.05 -6.59 11.87
N ARG A 320 -6.44 -7.77 11.75
CA ARG A 320 -5.82 -8.28 10.51
C ARG A 320 -6.56 -9.47 9.91
N ARG A 321 -7.66 -9.89 10.53
CA ARG A 321 -8.36 -11.11 10.15
C ARG A 321 -9.17 -10.98 8.87
N GLN A 322 -9.61 -9.76 8.49
CA GLN A 322 -10.60 -9.57 7.46
C GLN A 322 -10.25 -8.43 6.52
N LEU A 323 -10.46 -8.67 5.22
CA LEU A 323 -10.41 -7.67 4.14
C LEU A 323 -11.81 -7.30 3.69
N GLU A 324 -12.07 -6.02 3.52
CA GLU A 324 -13.31 -5.48 2.98
C GLU A 324 -13.03 -4.57 1.77
N LEU A 325 -13.92 -4.65 0.78
CA LEU A 325 -13.94 -3.77 -0.38
C LEU A 325 -14.97 -2.68 -0.18
N PHE A 326 -14.61 -1.47 -0.59
CA PHE A 326 -15.46 -0.27 -0.58
C PHE A 326 -15.37 0.43 -1.92
N TYR A 327 -16.39 1.24 -2.26
CA TYR A 327 -16.35 2.17 -3.39
C TYR A 327 -16.79 3.56 -2.96
N SER A 328 -16.41 4.57 -3.74
CA SER A 328 -16.75 5.97 -3.50
C SER A 328 -16.68 6.77 -4.80
N ALA A 329 -17.58 7.72 -4.98
CA ALA A 329 -17.52 8.68 -6.09
C ALA A 329 -16.41 9.73 -5.87
N ASN A 330 -16.08 10.06 -4.62
CA ASN A 330 -15.26 11.20 -4.25
C ASN A 330 -14.06 10.88 -3.34
N ALA A 331 -13.77 9.59 -3.08
CA ALA A 331 -12.71 9.10 -2.19
C ALA A 331 -12.84 9.52 -0.71
N PHE A 332 -13.97 10.06 -0.29
CA PHE A 332 -14.27 10.45 1.09
C PHE A 332 -15.48 9.68 1.66
N ASP A 333 -16.56 9.57 0.88
CA ASP A 333 -17.78 8.91 1.28
C ASP A 333 -17.77 7.46 0.80
N TRP A 334 -17.30 6.57 1.66
CA TRP A 334 -17.06 5.16 1.32
C TRP A 334 -18.28 4.28 1.60
N VAL A 335 -18.73 3.57 0.58
CA VAL A 335 -19.83 2.59 0.65
C VAL A 335 -19.25 1.18 0.66
N PRO A 336 -19.63 0.31 1.62
CA PRO A 336 -19.17 -1.08 1.64
C PRO A 336 -19.71 -1.88 0.45
N ALA A 337 -18.80 -2.50 -0.33
CA ALA A 337 -19.14 -3.44 -1.40
C ALA A 337 -19.25 -4.89 -0.90
N GLY A 338 -18.41 -5.28 0.06
CA GLY A 338 -18.48 -6.61 0.67
C GLY A 338 -17.19 -7.07 1.34
N VAL A 339 -17.24 -8.26 1.94
CA VAL A 339 -16.08 -8.94 2.51
C VAL A 339 -15.34 -9.70 1.42
N VAL A 340 -14.09 -9.39 1.20
CA VAL A 340 -13.22 -10.06 0.23
C VAL A 340 -12.71 -11.38 0.81
N ALA A 341 -12.19 -11.33 2.02
CA ALA A 341 -11.64 -12.49 2.71
C ALA A 341 -11.73 -12.34 4.23
N ALA A 342 -11.82 -13.47 4.92
CA ALA A 342 -11.79 -13.51 6.38
C ALA A 342 -11.23 -14.85 6.86
N GLY A 343 -10.25 -14.80 7.75
CA GLY A 343 -9.76 -15.98 8.44
C GLY A 343 -10.73 -16.50 9.51
N GLU A 344 -10.64 -17.76 9.87
CA GLU A 344 -11.43 -18.36 10.96
C GLU A 344 -10.95 -17.88 12.32
N THR A 345 -9.64 -17.68 12.45
CA THR A 345 -8.98 -17.20 13.67
C THR A 345 -8.16 -15.95 13.39
N GLU A 346 -7.67 -15.28 14.42
CA GLU A 346 -6.79 -14.08 14.26
C GLU A 346 -5.48 -14.43 13.53
N ILE A 347 -4.91 -15.62 13.77
CA ILE A 347 -3.66 -16.04 13.11
C ILE A 347 -3.87 -16.24 11.61
N GLN A 348 -5.04 -16.73 11.20
CA GLN A 348 -5.43 -16.86 9.80
C GLN A 348 -5.79 -15.50 9.21
N SER A 349 -4.84 -14.60 9.28
CA SER A 349 -5.01 -13.20 8.86
C SER A 349 -5.16 -13.04 7.34
N ARG A 350 -5.83 -11.96 6.93
CA ARG A 350 -5.95 -11.48 5.55
C ARG A 350 -5.84 -9.96 5.58
N HIS A 351 -4.70 -9.41 5.18
CA HIS A 351 -4.42 -7.99 5.34
C HIS A 351 -3.33 -7.47 4.39
N TYR A 352 -2.95 -6.21 4.52
CA TYR A 352 -1.89 -5.55 3.73
C TYR A 352 -2.08 -5.71 2.22
N ALA A 353 -3.32 -5.72 1.78
CA ALA A 353 -3.65 -6.04 0.40
C ALA A 353 -3.27 -4.93 -0.58
N SER A 354 -3.06 -5.35 -1.82
CA SER A 354 -3.07 -4.49 -3.01
C SER A 354 -4.11 -5.01 -4.00
N LEU A 355 -4.59 -4.13 -4.89
CA LEU A 355 -5.64 -4.48 -5.84
C LEU A 355 -5.37 -3.89 -7.22
N THR A 356 -5.87 -4.57 -8.24
CA THR A 356 -5.91 -4.10 -9.63
C THR A 356 -7.13 -4.65 -10.35
N THR A 357 -7.50 -4.06 -11.48
CA THR A 357 -8.58 -4.60 -12.33
C THR A 357 -8.05 -5.69 -13.25
N ALA A 358 -8.90 -6.59 -13.70
CA ALA A 358 -8.58 -7.66 -14.64
C ALA A 358 -9.79 -7.89 -15.57
N GLY A 359 -10.00 -6.99 -16.53
CA GLY A 359 -11.22 -6.92 -17.30
C GLY A 359 -12.41 -6.50 -16.45
N ASP A 360 -13.43 -7.35 -16.36
CA ASP A 360 -14.61 -7.11 -15.51
C ASP A 360 -14.40 -7.56 -14.07
N ASP A 361 -13.31 -8.26 -13.79
CA ASP A 361 -12.95 -8.74 -12.46
C ASP A 361 -11.98 -7.78 -11.76
N MET A 362 -11.93 -7.86 -10.44
CA MET A 362 -10.90 -7.24 -9.62
C MET A 362 -10.06 -8.32 -8.96
N LEU A 363 -8.76 -8.14 -8.97
CA LEU A 363 -7.79 -8.99 -8.28
C LEU A 363 -7.27 -8.28 -7.05
N VAL A 364 -7.29 -8.97 -5.92
CA VAL A 364 -6.75 -8.49 -4.65
C VAL A 364 -5.68 -9.46 -4.18
N LEU A 365 -4.46 -8.99 -4.03
CA LEU A 365 -3.35 -9.77 -3.51
C LEU A 365 -3.13 -9.41 -2.05
N SER A 366 -3.12 -10.39 -1.13
CA SER A 366 -3.02 -10.12 0.29
C SER A 366 -1.93 -10.92 1.00
N ARG A 367 -1.35 -10.30 2.00
CA ARG A 367 -0.55 -10.96 3.04
C ARG A 367 -1.49 -11.77 3.90
N SER A 368 -1.22 -13.07 4.05
CA SER A 368 -2.17 -14.03 4.60
C SER A 368 -1.49 -15.05 5.49
N GLY A 369 -2.19 -15.52 6.49
CA GLY A 369 -1.75 -16.62 7.34
C GLY A 369 -2.71 -17.80 7.30
N ASP A 370 -2.18 -19.01 7.43
CA ASP A 370 -2.95 -20.20 7.78
C ASP A 370 -2.83 -20.52 9.27
N ALA A 371 -3.23 -21.72 9.68
CA ALA A 371 -3.14 -22.15 11.08
C ALA A 371 -1.70 -22.39 11.56
N ALA A 372 -0.73 -22.51 10.65
CA ALA A 372 0.68 -22.72 10.94
C ALA A 372 1.48 -21.41 10.98
N ALA A 373 0.89 -20.26 10.59
CA ALA A 373 1.54 -18.99 10.61
C ALA A 373 2.05 -18.66 12.02
N LYS A 374 3.23 -18.06 12.10
CA LYS A 374 3.84 -17.70 13.38
C LYS A 374 2.98 -16.72 14.18
N ASN A 375 2.43 -15.72 13.52
CA ASN A 375 1.54 -14.71 14.09
C ASN A 375 0.88 -13.90 12.96
N THR A 376 0.07 -12.90 13.31
CA THR A 376 -0.63 -12.05 12.33
C THR A 376 0.28 -11.06 11.60
N HIS A 377 1.51 -10.89 12.03
CA HIS A 377 2.53 -10.07 11.33
C HIS A 377 3.46 -10.95 10.50
N ASP A 378 4.02 -11.98 11.06
CA ASP A 378 4.91 -12.93 10.39
C ASP A 378 4.07 -14.06 9.81
N THR A 379 3.46 -13.78 8.65
CA THR A 379 2.53 -14.70 7.98
C THR A 379 3.28 -15.61 7.00
N ASP A 380 2.62 -16.65 6.54
CA ASP A 380 3.22 -17.71 5.75
C ASP A 380 2.67 -17.82 4.32
N MET A 381 1.70 -16.99 3.95
CA MET A 381 1.09 -17.05 2.62
C MET A 381 0.95 -15.68 1.96
N ILE A 382 0.95 -15.74 0.62
CA ILE A 382 0.38 -14.70 -0.24
C ILE A 382 -0.81 -15.31 -0.96
N THR A 383 -2.00 -14.72 -0.79
CA THR A 383 -3.23 -15.18 -1.43
C THR A 383 -3.76 -14.19 -2.42
N LEU A 384 -4.32 -14.69 -3.51
CA LEU A 384 -5.00 -13.91 -4.55
C LEU A 384 -6.50 -14.14 -4.41
N HIS A 385 -7.25 -13.04 -4.39
CA HIS A 385 -8.71 -13.06 -4.31
C HIS A 385 -9.27 -12.43 -5.58
N ARG A 386 -10.08 -13.20 -6.32
CA ARG A 386 -10.76 -12.73 -7.54
C ARG A 386 -12.20 -12.36 -7.21
N ILE A 387 -12.55 -11.10 -7.42
CA ILE A 387 -13.90 -10.58 -7.29
C ILE A 387 -14.49 -10.46 -8.71
N ARG A 388 -15.40 -11.36 -9.05
CA ARG A 388 -16.00 -11.41 -10.39
C ARG A 388 -17.01 -10.30 -10.57
N ASN A 389 -16.99 -9.64 -11.73
CA ASN A 389 -17.91 -8.56 -12.10
C ASN A 389 -18.04 -7.51 -10.97
N PHE A 390 -16.92 -7.07 -10.41
CA PHE A 390 -16.89 -6.23 -9.19
C PHE A 390 -17.74 -4.96 -9.31
N ARG A 391 -17.89 -4.39 -10.53
CA ARG A 391 -18.71 -3.21 -10.76
C ARG A 391 -20.19 -3.45 -10.47
N SER A 392 -20.66 -4.71 -10.53
CA SER A 392 -22.04 -5.07 -10.15
C SER A 392 -22.33 -5.01 -8.65
N LEU A 393 -21.29 -4.80 -7.82
CA LEU A 393 -21.43 -4.62 -6.38
C LEU A 393 -21.85 -3.20 -6.00
N VAL A 394 -21.87 -2.27 -6.95
CA VAL A 394 -22.34 -0.89 -6.73
C VAL A 394 -23.85 -0.92 -6.49
N THR A 395 -24.26 -0.53 -5.29
CA THR A 395 -25.67 -0.54 -4.85
C THR A 395 -26.29 0.84 -4.73
N VAL A 396 -25.46 1.87 -4.69
CA VAL A 396 -25.85 3.28 -4.65
C VAL A 396 -25.09 3.98 -5.74
N SER A 397 -25.79 4.53 -6.71
CA SER A 397 -25.25 5.45 -7.73
C SER A 397 -25.77 6.84 -7.42
N ASP A 398 -24.92 7.84 -7.44
CA ASP A 398 -25.32 9.25 -7.39
C ASP A 398 -26.05 9.68 -8.65
#